data_217db0531391ee3e26a36da2c4fcfb78
#
_entry.id   217db0531391ee3e26a36da2c4fcfb78
#
_cell.length_a   1.000
_cell.length_b   1.000
_cell.length_c   1.000
_cell.angle_alpha   90.00
_cell.angle_beta   90.00
_cell.angle_gamma   90.00
#
_symmetry.space_group_name_H-M   'P 1'
#
loop_
_entity.id
_entity.type
_entity.pdbx_description
1 polymer ?
#
loop_
_entity_poly.entity_id
_entity_poly.type
_entity_poly.pdbx_seq_one_letter_code
_entity_poly.pdbx_strand_id
1 'polypeptide(L)'
;MSSIPAPAATIVMEACGSAHYWGREFQQLGHQVVLLPPQRVRPYVRGNKTDRTDATGMLEAYRNAEIRPVPVKSVAQQTLAALHRLRSGWLAQRTAQLNSVRGLLREFGIVIPVGAPHVVPRVRALLEDADSGIPDALRNTLADVCTDLRTLEGRITQVERQLEALAQQLPTVARLRSIPGVGLLTATALVAVVGDARRFPSGRHFASYVGLTPREYSSGATRRLGRISKRGDAYLRMLLIHGARTTLWHAKHRKEPDSLRSWAVRVEKLRGHNKAAVALANKVARIVWAVWTRENTFTAIAHAA
;
A
#
# COMPACT_ATOMS: atom_id res chain seq x y z
N MET A 1 -18.35 -16.74 41.97
CA MET A 1 -17.60 -17.86 41.37
C MET A 1 -16.35 -17.30 40.74
N SER A 2 -15.19 -17.41 41.39
CA SER A 2 -13.91 -16.97 40.80
C SER A 2 -13.55 -18.01 39.73
N SER A 3 -13.63 -17.63 38.48
CA SER A 3 -13.15 -18.45 37.37
C SER A 3 -11.63 -18.59 37.48
N ILE A 4 -11.16 -19.81 37.69
CA ILE A 4 -9.71 -20.12 37.57
C ILE A 4 -9.28 -19.69 36.17
N PRO A 5 -8.32 -18.77 36.03
CA PRO A 5 -7.87 -18.35 34.72
C PRO A 5 -7.31 -19.57 33.98
N ALA A 6 -7.74 -19.77 32.73
CA ALA A 6 -7.22 -20.85 31.90
C ALA A 6 -5.68 -20.69 31.78
N PRO A 7 -4.91 -21.78 31.80
CA PRO A 7 -3.45 -21.70 31.68
C PRO A 7 -3.06 -21.03 30.36
N ALA A 8 -1.94 -20.26 30.38
CA ALA A 8 -1.42 -19.61 29.21
C ALA A 8 -1.18 -20.63 28.07
N ALA A 9 -1.74 -20.36 26.92
CA ALA A 9 -1.67 -21.25 25.75
C ALA A 9 -1.15 -20.49 24.51
N THR A 10 -0.62 -21.22 23.54
CA THR A 10 -0.31 -20.67 22.21
C THR A 10 -1.52 -20.84 21.31
N ILE A 11 -2.10 -19.70 20.86
CA ILE A 11 -3.24 -19.67 19.96
C ILE A 11 -2.76 -19.34 18.55
N VAL A 12 -2.94 -20.30 17.64
CA VAL A 12 -2.56 -20.16 16.23
C VAL A 12 -3.80 -19.85 15.41
N MET A 13 -3.75 -18.77 14.62
CA MET A 13 -4.85 -18.33 13.77
C MET A 13 -4.36 -17.91 12.39
N GLU A 14 -5.22 -18.01 11.38
CA GLU A 14 -4.99 -17.36 10.10
C GLU A 14 -5.11 -15.84 10.21
N ALA A 15 -4.20 -15.11 9.57
CA ALA A 15 -4.24 -13.64 9.48
C ALA A 15 -5.32 -13.17 8.49
N CYS A 16 -6.59 -13.42 8.81
CA CYS A 16 -7.78 -13.06 8.03
C CYS A 16 -8.64 -11.99 8.75
N GLY A 17 -9.85 -11.75 8.29
CA GLY A 17 -10.82 -10.72 8.70
C GLY A 17 -10.67 -10.13 10.11
N SER A 18 -11.12 -10.84 11.17
CA SER A 18 -11.11 -10.37 12.55
C SER A 18 -9.88 -10.81 13.37
N ALA A 19 -8.89 -11.46 12.74
CA ALA A 19 -7.76 -12.08 13.44
C ALA A 19 -6.95 -11.12 14.33
N HIS A 20 -6.80 -9.86 13.92
CA HIS A 20 -6.11 -8.86 14.74
C HIS A 20 -6.90 -8.45 15.98
N TYR A 21 -8.22 -8.38 15.88
CA TYR A 21 -9.08 -8.13 17.04
C TYR A 21 -8.95 -9.27 18.05
N TRP A 22 -9.24 -10.48 17.63
CA TRP A 22 -9.12 -11.66 18.49
C TRP A 22 -7.70 -11.86 19.01
N GLY A 23 -6.69 -11.54 18.18
CA GLY A 23 -5.31 -11.59 18.61
C GLY A 23 -5.02 -10.67 19.81
N ARG A 24 -5.57 -9.45 19.82
CA ARG A 24 -5.44 -8.55 20.98
C ARG A 24 -6.19 -9.05 22.20
N GLU A 25 -7.45 -9.54 22.02
CA GLU A 25 -8.23 -10.08 23.11
C GLU A 25 -7.51 -11.27 23.80
N PHE A 26 -7.01 -12.22 23.01
CA PHE A 26 -6.28 -13.36 23.58
C PHE A 26 -4.94 -12.96 24.23
N GLN A 27 -4.26 -11.94 23.68
CA GLN A 27 -3.07 -11.42 24.33
C GLN A 27 -3.36 -10.75 25.67
N GLN A 28 -4.49 -10.04 25.81
CA GLN A 28 -4.95 -9.48 27.10
C GLN A 28 -5.30 -10.55 28.12
N LEU A 29 -5.77 -11.71 27.68
CA LEU A 29 -6.03 -12.86 28.52
C LEU A 29 -4.75 -13.67 28.88
N GLY A 30 -3.56 -13.19 28.45
CA GLY A 30 -2.27 -13.83 28.77
C GLY A 30 -1.83 -14.93 27.81
N HIS A 31 -2.53 -15.13 26.69
CA HIS A 31 -2.15 -16.14 25.70
C HIS A 31 -1.11 -15.62 24.72
N GLN A 32 -0.24 -16.52 24.23
CA GLN A 32 0.63 -16.24 23.09
C GLN A 32 -0.15 -16.38 21.79
N VAL A 33 -0.16 -15.34 20.93
CA VAL A 33 -0.90 -15.37 19.67
C VAL A 33 0.05 -15.40 18.49
N VAL A 34 -0.17 -16.36 17.59
CA VAL A 34 0.57 -16.55 16.34
C VAL A 34 -0.39 -16.44 15.17
N LEU A 35 -0.24 -15.37 14.38
CA LEU A 35 -1.02 -15.19 13.14
C LEU A 35 -0.21 -15.69 11.95
N LEU A 36 -0.74 -16.66 11.21
CA LEU A 36 -0.10 -17.21 10.01
C LEU A 36 -0.68 -16.57 8.73
N PRO A 37 0.17 -16.24 7.74
CA PRO A 37 -0.32 -15.73 6.46
C PRO A 37 -1.15 -16.78 5.72
N PRO A 38 -2.39 -16.48 5.27
CA PRO A 38 -3.27 -17.46 4.59
C PRO A 38 -2.62 -18.16 3.41
N GLN A 39 -1.82 -17.42 2.61
CA GLN A 39 -1.12 -17.97 1.45
C GLN A 39 -0.06 -19.02 1.81
N ARG A 40 0.38 -19.04 3.07
CA ARG A 40 1.37 -20.00 3.59
C ARG A 40 0.71 -21.19 4.28
N VAL A 41 -0.51 -21.02 4.78
CA VAL A 41 -1.31 -22.11 5.38
C VAL A 41 -1.93 -22.99 4.29
N ARG A 42 -2.47 -22.36 3.23
CA ARG A 42 -3.19 -23.05 2.15
C ARG A 42 -2.49 -24.30 1.56
N PRO A 43 -1.17 -24.33 1.33
CA PRO A 43 -0.49 -25.53 0.81
C PRO A 43 -0.52 -26.73 1.75
N TYR A 44 -0.79 -26.56 3.03
CA TYR A 44 -0.86 -27.61 4.05
C TYR A 44 -2.27 -28.17 4.22
N VAL A 45 -3.30 -27.46 3.75
CA VAL A 45 -4.68 -27.95 3.77
C VAL A 45 -4.87 -28.93 2.62
N ARG A 46 -5.10 -30.21 2.96
CA ARG A 46 -5.24 -31.31 2.01
C ARG A 46 -6.65 -31.86 2.04
N GLY A 47 -7.20 -32.23 0.89
CA GLY A 47 -8.53 -32.85 0.75
C GLY A 47 -9.67 -31.84 0.82
N ASN A 48 -10.82 -32.29 1.33
CA ASN A 48 -12.03 -31.47 1.41
C ASN A 48 -11.88 -30.39 2.46
N LYS A 49 -12.50 -29.24 2.21
CA LYS A 49 -12.52 -28.12 3.14
C LYS A 49 -13.44 -28.43 4.31
N THR A 50 -12.85 -28.73 5.46
CA THR A 50 -13.54 -28.91 6.75
C THR A 50 -12.73 -28.21 7.84
N ASP A 51 -13.37 -27.84 8.94
CA ASP A 51 -12.69 -27.19 10.08
C ASP A 51 -11.53 -28.04 10.61
N ARG A 52 -11.69 -29.38 10.59
CA ARG A 52 -10.63 -30.30 11.01
C ARG A 52 -9.41 -30.25 10.08
N THR A 53 -9.62 -30.26 8.76
CA THR A 53 -8.52 -30.19 7.78
C THR A 53 -7.85 -28.82 7.80
N ASP A 54 -8.61 -27.75 8.01
CA ASP A 54 -8.09 -26.39 8.14
C ASP A 54 -7.24 -26.26 9.42
N ALA A 55 -7.71 -26.79 10.56
CA ALA A 55 -6.95 -26.82 11.82
C ALA A 55 -5.66 -27.64 11.69
N THR A 56 -5.71 -28.81 11.07
CA THR A 56 -4.53 -29.66 10.81
C THR A 56 -3.52 -28.93 9.93
N GLY A 57 -3.97 -28.32 8.82
CA GLY A 57 -3.13 -27.53 7.91
C GLY A 57 -2.49 -26.34 8.62
N MET A 58 -3.21 -25.69 9.54
CA MET A 58 -2.67 -24.59 10.34
C MET A 58 -1.56 -25.05 11.30
N LEU A 59 -1.74 -26.20 11.98
CA LEU A 59 -0.73 -26.76 12.87
C LEU A 59 0.53 -27.20 12.10
N GLU A 60 0.38 -27.80 10.92
CA GLU A 60 1.51 -28.15 10.07
C GLU A 60 2.26 -26.91 9.58
N ALA A 61 1.55 -25.86 9.16
CA ALA A 61 2.13 -24.58 8.78
C ALA A 61 2.86 -23.91 9.97
N TYR A 62 2.30 -24.00 11.18
CA TYR A 62 2.93 -23.46 12.40
C TYR A 62 4.25 -24.13 12.74
N ARG A 63 4.38 -25.44 12.51
CA ARG A 63 5.62 -26.21 12.73
C ARG A 63 6.74 -25.85 11.76
N ASN A 64 6.40 -25.23 10.62
CA ASN A 64 7.42 -24.83 9.64
C ASN A 64 8.07 -23.51 10.04
N ALA A 65 9.33 -23.57 10.49
CA ALA A 65 10.13 -22.42 10.93
C ALA A 65 10.38 -21.36 9.84
N GLU A 66 10.20 -21.70 8.55
CA GLU A 66 10.32 -20.75 7.44
C GLU A 66 9.10 -19.82 7.31
N ILE A 67 7.96 -20.20 7.92
CA ILE A 67 6.75 -19.40 7.90
C ILE A 67 6.82 -18.36 9.02
N ARG A 68 7.08 -17.11 8.63
CA ARG A 68 7.13 -16.01 9.57
C ARG A 68 5.73 -15.53 9.91
N PRO A 69 5.36 -15.48 11.21
CA PRO A 69 4.08 -14.96 11.65
C PRO A 69 3.86 -13.51 11.26
N VAL A 70 2.59 -13.15 11.07
CA VAL A 70 2.15 -11.75 10.94
C VAL A 70 1.99 -11.19 12.36
N PRO A 71 2.58 -10.04 12.69
CA PRO A 71 2.39 -9.45 14.02
C PRO A 71 0.93 -9.01 14.20
N VAL A 72 0.42 -9.18 15.42
CA VAL A 72 -0.89 -8.64 15.81
C VAL A 72 -0.80 -7.11 15.75
N LYS A 73 -1.66 -6.48 14.99
CA LYS A 73 -1.70 -5.01 14.87
C LYS A 73 -2.29 -4.38 16.12
N SER A 74 -1.65 -3.31 16.60
CA SER A 74 -2.27 -2.43 17.59
C SER A 74 -3.52 -1.74 17.03
N VAL A 75 -4.37 -1.19 17.91
CA VAL A 75 -5.54 -0.40 17.50
C VAL A 75 -5.11 0.77 16.60
N ALA A 76 -4.04 1.48 16.97
CA ALA A 76 -3.52 2.59 16.18
C ALA A 76 -3.08 2.16 14.75
N GLN A 77 -2.37 1.04 14.63
CA GLN A 77 -1.99 0.48 13.32
C GLN A 77 -3.21 0.06 12.49
N GLN A 78 -4.21 -0.50 13.14
CA GLN A 78 -5.45 -0.92 12.48
C GLN A 78 -6.28 0.27 12.02
N THR A 79 -6.31 1.36 12.81
CA THR A 79 -6.92 2.63 12.42
C THR A 79 -6.27 3.21 11.16
N LEU A 80 -4.95 3.30 11.13
CA LEU A 80 -4.24 3.71 9.91
C LEU A 80 -4.58 2.83 8.71
N ALA A 81 -4.58 1.51 8.89
CA ALA A 81 -4.93 0.57 7.82
C ALA A 81 -6.36 0.76 7.32
N ALA A 82 -7.32 1.02 8.22
CA ALA A 82 -8.72 1.28 7.88
C ALA A 82 -8.87 2.59 7.09
N LEU A 83 -8.21 3.67 7.52
CA LEU A 83 -8.22 4.95 6.80
C LEU A 83 -7.64 4.82 5.38
N HIS A 84 -6.54 4.11 5.21
CA HIS A 84 -5.99 3.81 3.88
C HIS A 84 -6.94 3.01 3.00
N ARG A 85 -7.66 2.03 3.58
CA ARG A 85 -8.63 1.21 2.85
C ARG A 85 -9.83 2.03 2.41
N LEU A 86 -10.40 2.86 3.30
CA LEU A 86 -11.50 3.76 2.98
C LEU A 86 -11.11 4.75 1.88
N ARG A 87 -9.94 5.40 2.03
CA ARG A 87 -9.40 6.30 1.01
C ARG A 87 -9.29 5.62 -0.35
N SER A 88 -8.73 4.41 -0.40
CA SER A 88 -8.57 3.65 -1.65
C SER A 88 -9.91 3.29 -2.28
N GLY A 89 -10.92 2.92 -1.49
CA GLY A 89 -12.28 2.66 -1.95
C GLY A 89 -12.92 3.89 -2.59
N TRP A 90 -12.85 5.05 -1.93
CA TRP A 90 -13.40 6.29 -2.47
C TRP A 90 -12.66 6.79 -3.71
N LEU A 91 -11.35 6.61 -3.80
CA LEU A 91 -10.59 6.88 -5.03
C LEU A 91 -11.04 5.99 -6.20
N ALA A 92 -11.30 4.71 -5.94
CA ALA A 92 -11.79 3.79 -6.96
C ALA A 92 -13.20 4.18 -7.43
N GLN A 93 -14.12 4.50 -6.50
CA GLN A 93 -15.46 4.98 -6.79
C GLN A 93 -15.43 6.28 -7.62
N ARG A 94 -14.63 7.27 -7.18
CA ARG A 94 -14.45 8.53 -7.93
C ARG A 94 -13.97 8.26 -9.35
N THR A 95 -12.97 7.41 -9.53
CA THR A 95 -12.41 7.10 -10.85
C THR A 95 -13.43 6.39 -11.73
N ALA A 96 -14.21 5.46 -11.18
CA ALA A 96 -15.28 4.77 -11.91
C ALA A 96 -16.36 5.74 -12.38
N GLN A 97 -16.84 6.63 -11.50
CA GLN A 97 -17.85 7.64 -11.86
C GLN A 97 -17.32 8.62 -12.93
N LEU A 98 -16.10 9.14 -12.78
CA LEU A 98 -15.48 10.02 -13.78
C LEU A 98 -15.40 9.36 -15.16
N ASN A 99 -15.04 8.07 -15.21
CA ASN A 99 -14.96 7.34 -16.47
C ASN A 99 -16.35 7.04 -17.06
N SER A 100 -17.34 6.74 -16.22
CA SER A 100 -18.73 6.54 -16.65
C SER A 100 -19.30 7.81 -17.27
N VAL A 101 -19.12 8.98 -16.63
CA VAL A 101 -19.58 10.27 -17.19
C VAL A 101 -18.92 10.54 -18.54
N ARG A 102 -17.60 10.31 -18.66
CA ARG A 102 -16.91 10.48 -19.94
C ARG A 102 -17.43 9.54 -21.04
N GLY A 103 -17.72 8.28 -20.66
CA GLY A 103 -18.28 7.30 -21.58
C GLY A 103 -19.65 7.73 -22.07
N LEU A 104 -20.57 8.07 -21.15
CA LEU A 104 -21.90 8.52 -21.45
C LEU A 104 -21.93 9.75 -22.37
N LEU A 105 -21.17 10.78 -22.04
CA LEU A 105 -21.16 12.02 -22.80
C LEU A 105 -20.59 11.86 -24.23
N ARG A 106 -19.71 10.87 -24.44
CA ARG A 106 -19.23 10.53 -25.80
C ARG A 106 -20.32 10.04 -26.72
N GLU A 107 -21.34 9.34 -26.22
CA GLU A 107 -22.47 8.86 -27.00
C GLU A 107 -23.34 10.04 -27.51
N PHE A 108 -23.18 11.22 -26.88
CA PHE A 108 -23.80 12.48 -27.33
C PHE A 108 -22.80 13.39 -28.07
N GLY A 109 -21.66 12.86 -28.53
CA GLY A 109 -20.66 13.64 -29.27
C GLY A 109 -19.83 14.58 -28.40
N ILE A 110 -19.99 14.55 -27.06
CA ILE A 110 -19.32 15.45 -26.13
C ILE A 110 -18.03 14.81 -25.60
N VAL A 111 -16.88 15.41 -25.93
CA VAL A 111 -15.57 14.96 -25.50
C VAL A 111 -15.08 15.82 -24.32
N ILE A 112 -14.71 15.17 -23.20
CA ILE A 112 -14.08 15.83 -22.05
C ILE A 112 -12.57 15.53 -22.07
N PRO A 113 -11.71 16.54 -21.89
CA PRO A 113 -10.26 16.36 -21.82
C PRO A 113 -9.82 15.34 -20.74
N VAL A 114 -8.67 14.71 -20.95
CA VAL A 114 -8.09 13.74 -19.99
C VAL A 114 -7.71 14.45 -18.69
N GLY A 115 -8.05 13.84 -17.56
CA GLY A 115 -7.75 14.35 -16.21
C GLY A 115 -9.03 14.56 -15.37
N ALA A 116 -8.99 14.15 -14.10
CA ALA A 116 -10.13 14.28 -13.18
C ALA A 116 -10.65 15.73 -13.02
N PRO A 117 -9.79 16.77 -12.96
CA PRO A 117 -10.23 18.16 -12.76
C PRO A 117 -11.14 18.71 -13.86
N HIS A 118 -11.13 18.10 -15.06
CA HIS A 118 -11.89 18.61 -16.19
C HIS A 118 -13.34 18.14 -16.24
N VAL A 119 -13.70 17.06 -15.52
CA VAL A 119 -15.02 16.43 -15.68
C VAL A 119 -16.12 17.28 -15.05
N VAL A 120 -16.04 17.57 -13.75
CA VAL A 120 -17.09 18.28 -13.02
C VAL A 120 -17.31 19.71 -13.59
N PRO A 121 -16.28 20.54 -13.86
CA PRO A 121 -16.47 21.86 -14.46
C PRO A 121 -17.12 21.78 -15.85
N ARG A 122 -16.69 20.82 -16.70
CA ARG A 122 -17.25 20.66 -18.03
C ARG A 122 -18.70 20.21 -18.00
N VAL A 123 -19.06 19.23 -17.15
CA VAL A 123 -20.45 18.79 -17.00
C VAL A 123 -21.35 19.94 -16.54
N ARG A 124 -20.88 20.74 -15.57
CA ARG A 124 -21.65 21.91 -15.10
C ARG A 124 -21.92 22.93 -16.23
N ALA A 125 -20.87 23.29 -16.96
CA ALA A 125 -21.03 24.22 -18.09
C ALA A 125 -22.04 23.69 -19.13
N LEU A 126 -22.06 22.37 -19.37
CA LEU A 126 -23.01 21.72 -20.24
C LEU A 126 -24.44 21.70 -19.69
N LEU A 127 -24.61 21.62 -18.37
CA LEU A 127 -25.92 21.69 -17.72
C LEU A 127 -26.50 23.11 -17.67
N GLU A 128 -25.64 24.13 -17.69
CA GLU A 128 -26.04 25.54 -17.76
C GLU A 128 -26.41 25.97 -19.20
N ASP A 129 -25.93 25.24 -20.19
CA ASP A 129 -26.18 25.49 -21.62
C ASP A 129 -27.37 24.65 -22.10
N ALA A 130 -28.46 25.31 -22.50
CA ALA A 130 -29.67 24.65 -23.02
C ALA A 130 -29.42 23.91 -24.35
N ASP A 131 -28.49 24.45 -25.15
CA ASP A 131 -28.17 23.93 -26.49
C ASP A 131 -27.01 22.93 -26.49
N SER A 132 -26.60 22.44 -25.32
CA SER A 132 -25.44 21.55 -25.12
C SER A 132 -25.57 20.16 -25.76
N GLY A 133 -26.75 19.80 -26.28
CA GLY A 133 -27.05 18.48 -26.86
C GLY A 133 -27.28 17.37 -25.80
N ILE A 134 -27.31 17.72 -24.52
CA ILE A 134 -27.66 16.77 -23.44
C ILE A 134 -29.19 16.68 -23.33
N PRO A 135 -29.78 15.45 -23.45
CA PRO A 135 -31.20 15.25 -23.22
C PRO A 135 -31.67 15.71 -21.85
N ASP A 136 -32.81 16.37 -21.76
CA ASP A 136 -33.36 16.89 -20.49
C ASP A 136 -33.50 15.79 -19.41
N ALA A 137 -33.89 14.58 -19.83
CA ALA A 137 -33.99 13.43 -18.92
C ALA A 137 -32.69 13.05 -18.22
N LEU A 138 -31.50 13.44 -18.73
CA LEU A 138 -30.21 13.15 -18.15
C LEU A 138 -29.64 14.29 -17.29
N ARG A 139 -30.18 15.52 -17.44
CA ARG A 139 -29.62 16.71 -16.78
C ARG A 139 -29.59 16.59 -15.26
N ASN A 140 -30.69 16.19 -14.63
CA ASN A 140 -30.79 16.05 -13.19
C ASN A 140 -29.85 14.94 -12.69
N THR A 141 -29.82 13.78 -13.35
CA THR A 141 -28.94 12.67 -13.00
C THR A 141 -27.46 13.06 -13.10
N LEU A 142 -27.05 13.82 -14.11
CA LEU A 142 -25.68 14.31 -14.23
C LEU A 142 -25.33 15.35 -13.15
N ALA A 143 -26.28 16.18 -12.73
CA ALA A 143 -26.11 17.09 -11.61
C ALA A 143 -25.86 16.34 -10.28
N ASP A 144 -26.64 15.25 -10.04
CA ASP A 144 -26.45 14.38 -8.88
C ASP A 144 -25.07 13.71 -8.88
N VAL A 145 -24.64 13.18 -10.02
CA VAL A 145 -23.29 12.60 -10.17
C VAL A 145 -22.19 13.63 -9.89
N CYS A 146 -22.34 14.89 -10.29
CA CYS A 146 -21.41 15.97 -9.94
C CYS A 146 -21.38 16.24 -8.43
N THR A 147 -22.51 16.11 -7.76
CA THR A 147 -22.61 16.27 -6.30
C THR A 147 -21.95 15.12 -5.57
N ASP A 148 -22.18 13.88 -6.02
CA ASP A 148 -21.51 12.69 -5.50
C ASP A 148 -19.98 12.76 -5.65
N LEU A 149 -19.49 13.17 -6.81
CA LEU A 149 -18.05 13.34 -7.06
C LEU A 149 -17.41 14.33 -6.09
N ARG A 150 -18.07 15.46 -5.80
CA ARG A 150 -17.59 16.42 -4.79
C ARG A 150 -17.60 15.84 -3.39
N THR A 151 -18.65 15.11 -3.06
CA THR A 151 -18.75 14.42 -1.77
C THR A 151 -17.61 13.42 -1.58
N LEU A 152 -17.29 12.62 -2.60
CA LEU A 152 -16.16 11.71 -2.60
C LEU A 152 -14.81 12.43 -2.44
N GLU A 153 -14.61 13.55 -3.13
CA GLU A 153 -13.39 14.36 -2.99
C GLU A 153 -13.25 14.95 -1.59
N GLY A 154 -14.36 15.42 -1.01
CA GLY A 154 -14.41 15.88 0.38
C GLY A 154 -14.01 14.79 1.38
N ARG A 155 -14.56 13.58 1.24
CA ARG A 155 -14.24 12.42 2.07
C ARG A 155 -12.77 12.01 1.96
N ILE A 156 -12.21 12.00 0.74
CA ILE A 156 -10.79 11.69 0.49
C ILE A 156 -9.91 12.71 1.20
N THR A 157 -10.20 14.00 1.05
CA THR A 157 -9.45 15.09 1.70
C THR A 157 -9.54 14.99 3.22
N GLN A 158 -10.71 14.68 3.77
CA GLN A 158 -10.90 14.52 5.21
C GLN A 158 -10.06 13.38 5.78
N VAL A 159 -10.02 12.21 5.10
CA VAL A 159 -9.18 11.08 5.54
C VAL A 159 -7.70 11.43 5.45
N GLU A 160 -7.26 12.16 4.43
CA GLU A 160 -5.87 12.60 4.34
C GLU A 160 -5.48 13.53 5.49
N ARG A 161 -6.38 14.43 5.92
CA ARG A 161 -6.19 15.26 7.14
C ARG A 161 -6.11 14.40 8.40
N GLN A 162 -6.96 13.38 8.53
CA GLN A 162 -6.91 12.45 9.66
C GLN A 162 -5.60 11.67 9.70
N LEU A 163 -5.12 11.19 8.53
CA LEU A 163 -3.82 10.54 8.42
C LEU A 163 -2.67 11.46 8.81
N GLU A 164 -2.71 12.75 8.43
CA GLU A 164 -1.69 13.73 8.83
C GLU A 164 -1.72 13.98 10.34
N ALA A 165 -2.89 14.14 10.94
CA ALA A 165 -3.02 14.33 12.40
C ALA A 165 -2.47 13.12 13.19
N LEU A 166 -2.76 11.88 12.75
CA LEU A 166 -2.20 10.69 13.36
C LEU A 166 -0.68 10.56 13.11
N ALA A 167 -0.21 10.99 11.94
CA ALA A 167 1.20 10.96 11.57
C ALA A 167 2.06 11.84 12.49
N GLN A 168 1.53 12.99 12.95
CA GLN A 168 2.22 13.89 13.87
C GLN A 168 2.51 13.26 15.23
N GLN A 169 1.70 12.28 15.65
CA GLN A 169 1.87 11.54 16.90
C GLN A 169 2.85 10.36 16.78
N LEU A 170 3.38 10.09 15.58
CA LEU A 170 4.20 8.94 15.30
C LEU A 170 5.62 9.35 14.86
N PRO A 171 6.62 9.38 15.76
CA PRO A 171 8.01 9.76 15.43
C PRO A 171 8.59 8.96 14.27
N THR A 172 8.21 7.69 14.14
CA THR A 172 8.62 6.83 13.02
C THR A 172 8.15 7.39 11.67
N VAL A 173 6.93 7.93 11.59
CA VAL A 173 6.41 8.53 10.36
C VAL A 173 7.23 9.75 9.97
N ALA A 174 7.56 10.61 10.93
CA ALA A 174 8.40 11.80 10.67
C ALA A 174 9.77 11.40 10.11
N ARG A 175 10.44 10.38 10.70
CA ARG A 175 11.71 9.85 10.21
C ARG A 175 11.59 9.26 8.80
N LEU A 176 10.55 8.49 8.53
CA LEU A 176 10.32 7.89 7.20
C LEU A 176 10.06 8.95 6.12
N ARG A 177 9.38 10.05 6.44
CA ARG A 177 9.12 11.16 5.52
C ARG A 177 10.39 11.93 5.11
N SER A 178 11.51 11.78 5.81
CA SER A 178 12.79 12.34 5.39
C SER A 178 13.35 11.65 4.12
N ILE A 179 12.86 10.45 3.79
CA ILE A 179 13.35 9.67 2.65
C ILE A 179 12.72 10.20 1.35
N PRO A 180 13.52 10.50 0.31
CA PRO A 180 12.99 10.92 -0.99
C PRO A 180 11.97 9.93 -1.56
N GLY A 181 10.78 10.42 -1.91
CA GLY A 181 9.68 9.60 -2.42
C GLY A 181 8.82 8.90 -1.36
N VAL A 182 9.09 9.12 -0.07
CA VAL A 182 8.26 8.64 1.03
C VAL A 182 7.48 9.83 1.62
N GLY A 183 6.27 10.05 1.11
CA GLY A 183 5.34 11.05 1.65
C GLY A 183 4.45 10.49 2.78
N LEU A 184 3.48 11.29 3.22
CA LEU A 184 2.50 10.94 4.25
C LEU A 184 1.89 9.55 4.03
N LEU A 185 1.29 9.33 2.86
CA LEU A 185 0.58 8.09 2.56
C LEU A 185 1.52 6.87 2.60
N THR A 186 2.74 7.00 2.09
CA THR A 186 3.71 5.89 2.09
C THR A 186 4.19 5.60 3.51
N ALA A 187 4.53 6.64 4.29
CA ALA A 187 5.03 6.48 5.65
C ALA A 187 3.97 5.88 6.60
N THR A 188 2.73 6.38 6.55
CA THR A 188 1.63 5.85 7.38
C THR A 188 1.20 4.44 6.95
N ALA A 189 1.20 4.13 5.64
CA ALA A 189 0.94 2.78 5.16
C ALA A 189 2.04 1.78 5.58
N LEU A 190 3.31 2.21 5.58
CA LEU A 190 4.42 1.40 6.11
C LEU A 190 4.16 1.00 7.57
N VAL A 191 3.83 1.96 8.43
CA VAL A 191 3.53 1.69 9.85
C VAL A 191 2.32 0.78 10.00
N ALA A 192 1.26 1.01 9.22
CA ALA A 192 0.03 0.24 9.26
C ALA A 192 0.20 -1.23 8.83
N VAL A 193 1.02 -1.48 7.80
CA VAL A 193 1.16 -2.82 7.19
C VAL A 193 2.29 -3.61 7.83
N VAL A 194 3.42 -2.94 8.08
CA VAL A 194 4.67 -3.60 8.54
C VAL A 194 4.68 -3.81 10.04
N GLY A 195 4.20 -2.84 10.81
CA GLY A 195 4.23 -2.85 12.27
C GLY A 195 5.61 -2.48 12.82
N ASP A 196 6.59 -3.36 12.72
CA ASP A 196 7.98 -3.13 13.09
C ASP A 196 8.95 -3.66 12.02
N ALA A 197 9.87 -2.81 11.58
CA ALA A 197 10.88 -3.19 10.59
C ALA A 197 11.99 -4.07 11.17
N ARG A 198 12.18 -4.09 12.50
CA ARG A 198 13.19 -4.92 13.18
C ARG A 198 12.94 -6.42 13.02
N ARG A 199 11.70 -6.82 12.71
CA ARG A 199 11.35 -8.21 12.38
C ARG A 199 12.05 -8.75 11.12
N PHE A 200 12.62 -7.88 10.30
CA PHE A 200 13.37 -8.27 9.09
C PHE A 200 14.86 -8.22 9.35
N PRO A 201 15.62 -9.29 9.04
CA PRO A 201 17.06 -9.34 9.29
C PRO A 201 17.87 -8.30 8.52
N SER A 202 17.34 -7.82 7.38
CA SER A 202 18.01 -6.81 6.56
C SER A 202 17.02 -6.08 5.64
N GLY A 203 17.44 -4.95 5.09
CA GLY A 203 16.67 -4.22 4.08
C GLY A 203 16.40 -5.03 2.81
N ARG A 204 17.22 -6.06 2.49
CA ARG A 204 16.96 -6.96 1.36
C ARG A 204 15.75 -7.85 1.65
N HIS A 205 15.62 -8.38 2.85
CA HIS A 205 14.45 -9.15 3.30
C HIS A 205 13.19 -8.27 3.32
N PHE A 206 13.31 -7.02 3.77
CA PHE A 206 12.21 -6.07 3.73
C PHE A 206 11.74 -5.77 2.29
N ALA A 207 12.66 -5.48 1.37
CA ALA A 207 12.33 -5.27 -0.05
C ALA A 207 11.70 -6.52 -0.70
N SER A 208 12.13 -7.71 -0.28
CA SER A 208 11.51 -9.00 -0.70
C SER A 208 10.10 -9.15 -0.15
N TYR A 209 9.87 -8.79 1.12
CA TYR A 209 8.54 -8.81 1.75
C TYR A 209 7.55 -7.92 1.00
N VAL A 210 7.98 -6.74 0.54
CA VAL A 210 7.14 -5.83 -0.26
C VAL A 210 6.97 -6.33 -1.71
N GLY A 211 7.74 -7.34 -2.12
CA GLY A 211 7.68 -7.93 -3.46
C GLY A 211 8.36 -7.12 -4.54
N LEU A 212 9.38 -6.34 -4.18
CA LEU A 212 10.20 -5.52 -5.09
C LEU A 212 11.48 -6.23 -5.55
N THR A 213 11.73 -7.48 -5.13
CA THR A 213 12.85 -8.30 -5.60
C THR A 213 12.44 -9.14 -6.81
N PRO A 214 13.36 -9.45 -7.72
CA PRO A 214 13.09 -10.32 -8.86
C PRO A 214 12.66 -11.73 -8.42
N ARG A 215 11.86 -12.39 -9.24
CA ARG A 215 11.72 -13.85 -9.19
C ARG A 215 13.00 -14.47 -9.73
N GLU A 216 13.37 -15.61 -9.20
CA GLU A 216 14.52 -16.37 -9.65
C GLU A 216 14.08 -17.72 -10.21
N TYR A 217 14.63 -18.10 -11.36
CA TYR A 217 14.38 -19.34 -12.09
C TYR A 217 15.71 -20.03 -12.38
N SER A 218 16.70 -19.84 -11.50
CA SER A 218 18.05 -20.36 -11.64
C SER A 218 18.06 -21.88 -11.45
N SER A 219 18.84 -22.57 -12.25
CA SER A 219 19.13 -23.99 -12.11
C SER A 219 20.61 -24.26 -12.42
N GLY A 220 21.26 -25.08 -11.61
CA GLY A 220 22.68 -25.34 -11.71
C GLY A 220 23.52 -24.06 -11.66
N ALA A 221 24.44 -23.89 -12.57
CA ALA A 221 25.31 -22.70 -12.68
C ALA A 221 24.66 -21.52 -13.40
N THR A 222 23.47 -21.69 -13.97
CA THR A 222 22.80 -20.64 -14.76
C THR A 222 21.88 -19.82 -13.92
N ARG A 223 22.21 -18.52 -13.72
CA ARG A 223 21.35 -17.58 -13.00
C ARG A 223 20.37 -16.88 -13.94
N ARG A 224 19.06 -17.09 -13.70
CA ARG A 224 17.98 -16.48 -14.48
C ARG A 224 17.03 -15.70 -13.58
N LEU A 225 17.06 -14.35 -13.70
CA LEU A 225 16.17 -13.44 -12.97
C LEU A 225 15.02 -12.98 -13.86
N GLY A 226 13.80 -13.04 -13.32
CA GLY A 226 12.59 -12.57 -13.96
C GLY A 226 12.16 -11.17 -13.50
N ARG A 227 10.87 -10.88 -13.70
CA ARG A 227 10.22 -9.67 -13.18
C ARG A 227 10.15 -9.71 -11.65
N ILE A 228 9.85 -8.56 -11.01
CA ILE A 228 9.63 -8.51 -9.55
C ILE A 228 8.58 -9.52 -9.12
N SER A 229 8.75 -10.06 -7.91
CA SER A 229 7.90 -11.15 -7.40
C SER A 229 6.44 -10.75 -7.22
N LYS A 230 6.18 -9.46 -6.94
CA LYS A 230 4.86 -8.90 -6.59
C LYS A 230 4.20 -9.61 -5.39
N ARG A 231 4.94 -10.42 -4.64
CA ARG A 231 4.49 -11.01 -3.37
C ARG A 231 4.39 -9.90 -2.32
N GLY A 232 3.52 -10.06 -1.34
CA GLY A 232 3.29 -9.04 -0.31
C GLY A 232 2.24 -8.00 -0.70
N ASP A 233 2.13 -6.95 0.12
CA ASP A 233 1.06 -5.94 0.01
C ASP A 233 1.16 -5.14 -1.29
N ALA A 234 0.10 -5.20 -2.10
CA ALA A 234 0.05 -4.54 -3.40
C ALA A 234 -0.06 -3.01 -3.28
N TYR A 235 -0.79 -2.54 -2.26
CA TYR A 235 -0.98 -1.11 -2.02
C TYR A 235 0.32 -0.44 -1.59
N LEU A 236 1.03 -1.03 -0.63
CA LEU A 236 2.33 -0.51 -0.18
C LEU A 236 3.36 -0.50 -1.31
N ARG A 237 3.41 -1.57 -2.11
CA ARG A 237 4.30 -1.62 -3.29
C ARG A 237 3.96 -0.54 -4.32
N MET A 238 2.68 -0.29 -4.57
CA MET A 238 2.21 0.78 -5.45
C MET A 238 2.70 2.13 -4.95
N LEU A 239 2.50 2.45 -3.67
CA LEU A 239 2.95 3.72 -3.08
C LEU A 239 4.46 3.92 -3.20
N LEU A 240 5.27 2.89 -2.93
CA LEU A 240 6.73 2.95 -3.07
C LEU A 240 7.16 3.19 -4.53
N ILE A 241 6.49 2.54 -5.50
CA ILE A 241 6.78 2.74 -6.92
C ILE A 241 6.37 4.15 -7.38
N HIS A 242 5.21 4.66 -6.93
CA HIS A 242 4.80 6.02 -7.24
C HIS A 242 5.74 7.07 -6.63
N GLY A 243 6.15 6.90 -5.38
CA GLY A 243 7.15 7.75 -4.75
C GLY A 243 8.49 7.72 -5.48
N ALA A 244 8.91 6.55 -5.95
CA ALA A 244 10.12 6.41 -6.76
C ALA A 244 10.00 7.13 -8.13
N ARG A 245 8.84 7.04 -8.79
CA ARG A 245 8.58 7.79 -10.05
C ARG A 245 8.66 9.29 -9.85
N THR A 246 8.04 9.80 -8.79
CA THR A 246 8.09 11.22 -8.43
C THR A 246 9.54 11.66 -8.14
N THR A 247 10.28 10.87 -7.36
CA THR A 247 11.70 11.14 -7.08
C THR A 247 12.55 11.17 -8.35
N LEU A 248 12.31 10.23 -9.27
CA LEU A 248 13.02 10.15 -10.54
C LEU A 248 12.68 11.35 -11.45
N TRP A 249 11.40 11.76 -11.48
CA TRP A 249 10.98 12.94 -12.22
C TRP A 249 11.66 14.21 -11.69
N HIS A 250 11.62 14.44 -10.37
CA HIS A 250 12.30 15.60 -9.76
C HIS A 250 13.81 15.55 -9.92
N ALA A 251 14.44 14.37 -9.96
CA ALA A 251 15.87 14.23 -10.16
C ALA A 251 16.35 14.82 -11.48
N LYS A 252 15.55 14.74 -12.53
CA LYS A 252 15.87 15.28 -13.86
C LYS A 252 15.81 16.82 -13.92
N HIS A 253 15.04 17.44 -13.03
CA HIS A 253 14.83 18.89 -13.01
C HIS A 253 15.67 19.59 -11.95
N ARG A 254 16.51 18.86 -11.20
CA ARG A 254 17.46 19.44 -10.24
C ARG A 254 18.79 19.71 -10.87
N LYS A 255 19.38 20.87 -10.57
CA LYS A 255 20.73 21.24 -11.01
C LYS A 255 21.80 20.32 -10.42
N GLU A 256 21.66 19.97 -9.13
CA GLU A 256 22.57 19.10 -8.39
C GLU A 256 21.79 17.98 -7.68
N PRO A 257 21.57 16.84 -8.32
CA PRO A 257 20.96 15.71 -7.69
C PRO A 257 21.94 14.99 -6.75
N ASP A 258 21.46 14.58 -5.58
CA ASP A 258 22.23 13.74 -4.65
C ASP A 258 22.58 12.37 -5.26
N SER A 259 23.42 11.60 -4.56
CA SER A 259 23.89 10.28 -5.02
C SER A 259 22.77 9.29 -5.34
N LEU A 260 21.66 9.32 -4.59
CA LEU A 260 20.50 8.45 -4.84
C LEU A 260 19.79 8.82 -6.15
N ARG A 261 19.56 10.12 -6.34
CA ARG A 261 18.89 10.65 -7.54
C ARG A 261 19.75 10.50 -8.79
N SER A 262 21.04 10.80 -8.68
CA SER A 262 22.02 10.63 -9.78
C SER A 262 22.11 9.16 -10.21
N TRP A 263 22.14 8.24 -9.26
CA TRP A 263 22.09 6.81 -9.55
C TRP A 263 20.79 6.42 -10.28
N ALA A 264 19.64 6.94 -9.84
CA ALA A 264 18.36 6.62 -10.45
C ALA A 264 18.26 7.10 -11.91
N VAL A 265 18.73 8.31 -12.20
CA VAL A 265 18.81 8.87 -13.57
C VAL A 265 19.75 8.03 -14.45
N ARG A 266 20.90 7.59 -13.94
CA ARG A 266 21.82 6.71 -14.68
C ARG A 266 21.16 5.37 -15.01
N VAL A 267 20.43 4.75 -14.05
CA VAL A 267 19.68 3.51 -14.31
C VAL A 267 18.58 3.73 -15.35
N GLU A 268 17.92 4.89 -15.34
CA GLU A 268 16.91 5.22 -16.34
C GLU A 268 17.48 5.29 -17.75
N LYS A 269 18.61 5.95 -17.92
CA LYS A 269 19.31 6.04 -19.22
C LYS A 269 19.66 4.65 -19.77
N LEU A 270 20.08 3.72 -18.89
CA LEU A 270 20.51 2.39 -19.29
C LEU A 270 19.37 1.38 -19.47
N ARG A 271 18.29 1.49 -18.70
CA ARG A 271 17.25 0.43 -18.57
C ARG A 271 15.82 0.90 -18.83
N GLY A 272 15.63 2.21 -19.04
CA GLY A 272 14.34 2.85 -19.26
C GLY A 272 13.58 3.16 -17.96
N HIS A 273 12.59 4.07 -18.07
CA HIS A 273 11.86 4.68 -16.96
C HIS A 273 11.25 3.66 -15.97
N ASN A 274 10.48 2.71 -16.47
CA ASN A 274 9.76 1.79 -15.59
C ASN A 274 10.71 0.87 -14.80
N LYS A 275 11.81 0.42 -15.41
CA LYS A 275 12.80 -0.41 -14.71
C LYS A 275 13.56 0.41 -13.67
N ALA A 276 13.90 1.67 -13.98
CA ALA A 276 14.54 2.59 -13.05
C ALA A 276 13.64 2.90 -11.85
N ALA A 277 12.35 3.19 -12.07
CA ALA A 277 11.39 3.44 -11.00
C ALA A 277 11.26 2.24 -10.05
N VAL A 278 11.19 1.02 -10.57
CA VAL A 278 11.13 -0.20 -9.75
C VAL A 278 12.44 -0.45 -9.00
N ALA A 279 13.59 -0.23 -9.64
CA ALA A 279 14.90 -0.36 -8.99
C ALA A 279 15.07 0.68 -7.87
N LEU A 280 14.63 1.92 -8.10
CA LEU A 280 14.62 2.97 -7.08
C LEU A 280 13.66 2.63 -5.93
N ALA A 281 12.45 2.11 -6.21
CA ALA A 281 11.53 1.66 -5.18
C ALA A 281 12.13 0.55 -4.30
N ASN A 282 12.85 -0.41 -4.89
CA ASN A 282 13.60 -1.42 -4.13
C ASN A 282 14.67 -0.78 -3.25
N LYS A 283 15.45 0.18 -3.77
CA LYS A 283 16.48 0.89 -3.00
C LYS A 283 15.86 1.72 -1.87
N VAL A 284 14.75 2.42 -2.14
CA VAL A 284 13.96 3.16 -1.13
C VAL A 284 13.45 2.22 -0.04
N ALA A 285 12.89 1.06 -0.38
CA ALA A 285 12.47 0.07 0.63
C ALA A 285 13.62 -0.36 1.56
N ARG A 286 14.82 -0.54 1.02
CA ARG A 286 16.01 -0.86 1.83
C ARG A 286 16.44 0.31 2.72
N ILE A 287 16.32 1.54 2.24
CA ILE A 287 16.57 2.76 3.02
C ILE A 287 15.52 2.91 4.12
N VAL A 288 14.23 2.67 3.83
CA VAL A 288 13.14 2.64 4.81
C VAL A 288 13.49 1.70 5.96
N TRP A 289 13.92 0.48 5.67
CA TRP A 289 14.34 -0.46 6.69
C TRP A 289 15.49 0.10 7.56
N ALA A 290 16.51 0.67 6.95
CA ALA A 290 17.67 1.20 7.65
C ALA A 290 17.32 2.41 8.53
N VAL A 291 16.54 3.35 8.02
CA VAL A 291 16.05 4.54 8.75
C VAL A 291 15.17 4.12 9.92
N TRP A 292 14.28 3.16 9.71
CA TRP A 292 13.36 2.69 10.73
C TRP A 292 14.06 1.94 11.87
N THR A 293 14.96 1.03 11.53
CA THR A 293 15.64 0.19 12.53
C THR A 293 16.71 0.94 13.30
N ARG A 294 17.37 1.92 12.68
CA ARG A 294 18.40 2.76 13.31
C ARG A 294 17.83 3.99 14.01
N GLU A 295 16.54 4.25 13.85
CA GLU A 295 15.83 5.38 14.44
C GLU A 295 16.41 6.77 14.10
N ASN A 296 17.03 6.90 12.94
CA ASN A 296 17.61 8.14 12.44
C ASN A 296 16.81 8.71 11.26
N THR A 297 17.15 9.92 10.83
CA THR A 297 16.63 10.53 9.61
C THR A 297 17.50 10.16 8.41
N PHE A 298 16.91 10.19 7.21
CA PHE A 298 17.68 10.01 5.98
C PHE A 298 18.56 11.22 5.72
N THR A 299 19.86 10.97 5.58
CA THR A 299 20.84 11.98 5.14
C THR A 299 21.32 11.61 3.75
N ALA A 300 21.11 12.51 2.80
CA ALA A 300 21.62 12.34 1.44
C ALA A 300 23.15 12.52 1.46
N ILE A 301 23.88 11.52 0.97
CA ILE A 301 25.33 11.66 0.75
C ILE A 301 25.49 12.57 -0.47
N ALA A 302 26.15 13.71 -0.31
CA ALA A 302 26.56 14.56 -1.42
C ALA A 302 27.41 13.73 -2.39
N HIS A 303 27.28 13.96 -3.69
CA HIS A 303 28.24 13.41 -4.65
C HIS A 303 29.60 14.05 -4.32
N ALA A 304 30.56 13.25 -3.89
CA ALA A 304 31.95 13.68 -4.01
C ALA A 304 32.20 13.90 -5.51
N ALA A 305 32.58 15.12 -5.85
CA ALA A 305 32.89 15.55 -7.21
C ALA A 305 34.02 14.71 -7.82
#